data_118f02b13d13ea581262ada70c59207c
#
_entry.id   118f02b13d13ea581262ada70c59207c
#
_cell.length_a   1.000
_cell.length_b   1.000
_cell.length_c   1.000
_cell.angle_alpha   90.00
_cell.angle_beta   90.00
_cell.angle_gamma   90.00
#
_symmetry.space_group_name_H-M   'P 1'
#
loop_
_entity.id
_entity.type
_entity.pdbx_description
1 polymer ?
#
loop_
_entity_poly.entity_id
_entity_poly.type
_entity_poly.pdbx_seq_one_letter_code
_entity_poly.pdbx_strand_id
1 'polypeptide(L)'
;MRICTTIAAMFAIITLCFGCERRTEERQLKNFISAHVGKVKPVAKQARLAYWQAANSGDAADYDQSSRLELQIRQIYTDSQEFAFLKGLKQSSRIKDAELARQLDVLYNAYLANQIDPLLLKEIVELGTEIEKNFSTFRGTIEGKKVTVNEIKEILKTETDSVKRKQAWVASKQVGAVAADDLIELVKLRNRSARQVGFENFHTLSLTLSELDIDELDRIFNELYELTNEPFRKLKSELDAILADKYGVEVNQLMPWHYHDPFFQETPLVYELNLDTYYEDEDVRELAIKFYDGIALGVDSIIANSDLYEREGKNPHAFCTDIDKEGDVRILCNLKNNENWMETMLHELGHGVYDKYHDINVPYLLREPAHIFTTEAIAMLFGRLSRNGAWMQQMLKLSDEQRLEIDKVSSRYAQLKQLIFVRWAMVMYNFEKQLYANPEQDLNSLWWRMVSKYQFVNKPPGRDEPDWAGKIHFTIAPCYYHNYVLGELLASQLHYYIVFNVLELQSDKDVSYVGHSKAGDFLRRKIFEPGSLYRWDDIIEQATGQPLTPKYFVDEFVK
;
A
#
# COMPACT_ATOMS: atom_id res chain seq x y z
N MET A 1 8.31 -63.15 21.12
CA MET A 1 9.52 -62.32 20.87
C MET A 1 9.84 -62.04 19.39
N ARG A 2 9.46 -62.89 18.40
CA ARG A 2 9.75 -62.62 16.96
C ARG A 2 8.84 -61.58 16.28
N ILE A 3 7.64 -61.31 16.76
CA ILE A 3 6.69 -60.37 16.15
C ILE A 3 7.05 -58.90 16.48
N CYS A 4 7.55 -58.61 17.70
CA CYS A 4 7.96 -57.25 18.09
C CYS A 4 9.22 -56.78 17.36
N THR A 5 10.15 -57.68 17.01
CA THR A 5 11.37 -57.33 16.25
C THR A 5 11.08 -57.00 14.79
N THR A 6 10.06 -57.63 14.18
CA THR A 6 9.67 -57.36 12.78
C THR A 6 8.94 -56.02 12.63
N ILE A 7 8.12 -55.63 13.59
CA ILE A 7 7.42 -54.33 13.60
C ILE A 7 8.42 -53.17 13.83
N ALA A 8 9.39 -53.33 14.74
CA ALA A 8 10.43 -52.34 14.98
C ALA A 8 11.35 -52.15 13.77
N ALA A 9 11.70 -53.22 13.05
CA ALA A 9 12.49 -53.17 11.83
C ALA A 9 11.72 -52.52 10.67
N MET A 10 10.41 -52.76 10.53
CA MET A 10 9.56 -52.15 9.53
C MET A 10 9.39 -50.64 9.79
N PHE A 11 9.21 -50.23 11.05
CA PHE A 11 9.17 -48.81 11.44
C PHE A 11 10.51 -48.09 11.18
N ALA A 12 11.66 -48.75 11.45
CA ALA A 12 12.98 -48.20 11.19
C ALA A 12 13.29 -48.06 9.69
N ILE A 13 12.83 -48.97 8.85
CA ILE A 13 13.00 -48.92 7.39
C ILE A 13 12.10 -47.81 6.80
N ILE A 14 10.87 -47.68 7.25
CA ILE A 14 9.95 -46.61 6.82
C ILE A 14 10.53 -45.24 7.21
N THR A 15 11.04 -45.06 8.42
CA THR A 15 11.65 -43.79 8.86
C THR A 15 12.94 -43.47 8.09
N LEU A 16 13.74 -44.47 7.73
CA LEU A 16 14.94 -44.28 6.90
C LEU A 16 14.61 -43.92 5.45
N CYS A 17 13.57 -44.50 4.85
CA CYS A 17 13.13 -44.16 3.50
C CYS A 17 12.59 -42.73 3.45
N PHE A 18 11.74 -42.34 4.38
CA PHE A 18 11.24 -40.96 4.48
C PHE A 18 12.35 -39.94 4.72
N GLY A 19 13.33 -40.25 5.54
CA GLY A 19 14.49 -39.40 5.79
C GLY A 19 15.41 -39.22 4.56
N CYS A 20 15.55 -40.28 3.74
CA CYS A 20 16.35 -40.24 2.53
C CYS A 20 15.65 -39.42 1.41
N GLU A 21 14.36 -39.63 1.22
CA GLU A 21 13.55 -38.86 0.24
C GLU A 21 13.47 -37.37 0.61
N ARG A 22 13.27 -37.05 1.88
CA ARG A 22 13.29 -35.67 2.39
C ARG A 22 14.60 -34.95 2.06
N ARG A 23 15.74 -35.55 2.40
CA ARG A 23 17.08 -35.00 2.12
C ARG A 23 17.32 -34.83 0.62
N THR A 24 16.67 -35.64 -0.20
CA THR A 24 16.77 -35.55 -1.66
C THR A 24 15.97 -34.35 -2.18
N GLU A 25 14.73 -34.14 -1.72
CA GLU A 25 13.87 -33.02 -2.13
C GLU A 25 14.42 -31.68 -1.65
N GLU A 26 14.88 -31.56 -0.39
CA GLU A 26 15.54 -30.35 0.12
C GLU A 26 16.79 -30.00 -0.70
N ARG A 27 17.61 -30.99 -1.09
CA ARG A 27 18.76 -30.76 -1.96
C ARG A 27 18.35 -30.34 -3.38
N GLN A 28 17.32 -30.97 -3.93
CA GLN A 28 16.80 -30.58 -5.26
C GLN A 28 16.28 -29.14 -5.24
N LEU A 29 15.54 -28.75 -4.20
CA LEU A 29 15.06 -27.40 -4.02
C LEU A 29 16.22 -26.39 -3.88
N LYS A 30 17.24 -26.69 -3.07
CA LYS A 30 18.44 -25.83 -2.95
C LYS A 30 19.14 -25.62 -4.30
N ASN A 31 19.30 -26.68 -5.08
CA ASN A 31 19.90 -26.58 -6.40
C ASN A 31 19.04 -25.75 -7.36
N PHE A 32 17.72 -25.95 -7.32
CA PHE A 32 16.77 -25.18 -8.10
C PHE A 32 16.83 -23.69 -7.75
N ILE A 33 16.75 -23.34 -6.45
CA ILE A 33 16.83 -21.97 -5.98
C ILE A 33 18.15 -21.31 -6.43
N SER A 34 19.28 -22.00 -6.29
CA SER A 34 20.57 -21.47 -6.72
C SER A 34 20.61 -21.17 -8.22
N ALA A 35 20.08 -22.07 -9.05
CA ALA A 35 20.01 -21.88 -10.50
C ALA A 35 19.03 -20.74 -10.86
N HIS A 36 17.88 -20.69 -10.20
CA HIS A 36 16.85 -19.67 -10.41
C HIS A 36 17.36 -18.26 -10.04
N VAL A 37 17.96 -18.10 -8.87
CA VAL A 37 18.56 -16.83 -8.44
C VAL A 37 19.66 -16.41 -9.41
N GLY A 38 20.47 -17.34 -9.92
CA GLY A 38 21.46 -17.06 -10.95
C GLY A 38 20.89 -16.50 -12.25
N LYS A 39 19.65 -16.87 -12.60
CA LYS A 39 18.92 -16.33 -13.76
C LYS A 39 18.28 -14.96 -13.45
N VAL A 40 17.57 -14.85 -12.32
CA VAL A 40 16.70 -13.69 -12.02
C VAL A 40 17.50 -12.49 -11.50
N LYS A 41 18.45 -12.70 -10.59
CA LYS A 41 19.18 -11.60 -9.92
C LYS A 41 19.81 -10.60 -10.89
N PRO A 42 20.58 -11.02 -11.92
CA PRO A 42 21.20 -10.06 -12.84
C PRO A 42 20.19 -9.28 -13.68
N VAL A 43 19.11 -9.93 -14.13
CA VAL A 43 18.06 -9.28 -14.93
C VAL A 43 17.24 -8.31 -14.08
N ALA A 44 16.88 -8.70 -12.85
CA ALA A 44 16.15 -7.84 -11.92
C ALA A 44 16.94 -6.56 -11.58
N LYS A 45 18.24 -6.68 -11.31
CA LYS A 45 19.12 -5.51 -11.10
C LYS A 45 19.11 -4.58 -12.32
N GLN A 46 19.24 -5.14 -13.53
CA GLN A 46 19.21 -4.34 -14.76
C GLN A 46 17.85 -3.68 -15.00
N ALA A 47 16.75 -4.36 -14.72
CA ALA A 47 15.40 -3.82 -14.86
C ALA A 47 15.17 -2.62 -13.94
N ARG A 48 15.58 -2.74 -12.67
CA ARG A 48 15.46 -1.65 -11.69
C ARG A 48 16.35 -0.46 -12.04
N LEU A 49 17.59 -0.70 -12.52
CA LEU A 49 18.46 0.37 -13.04
C LEU A 49 17.86 1.06 -14.27
N ALA A 50 17.27 0.29 -15.20
CA ALA A 50 16.63 0.85 -16.38
C ALA A 50 15.39 1.68 -16.02
N TYR A 51 14.57 1.21 -15.07
CA TYR A 51 13.44 1.98 -14.55
C TYR A 51 13.91 3.26 -13.83
N TRP A 52 14.94 3.16 -13.00
CA TRP A 52 15.56 4.32 -12.35
C TRP A 52 16.02 5.36 -13.37
N GLN A 53 16.69 4.92 -14.44
CA GLN A 53 17.13 5.81 -15.51
C GLN A 53 15.94 6.45 -16.22
N ALA A 54 14.93 5.66 -16.60
CA ALA A 54 13.71 6.12 -17.26
C ALA A 54 12.95 7.17 -16.41
N ALA A 55 12.79 6.92 -15.12
CA ALA A 55 12.12 7.84 -14.19
C ALA A 55 12.89 9.17 -14.02
N ASN A 56 14.20 9.14 -14.21
CA ASN A 56 15.05 10.32 -14.12
C ASN A 56 15.18 11.11 -15.42
N SER A 57 15.13 10.44 -16.58
CA SER A 57 15.29 11.08 -17.89
C SER A 57 13.97 11.50 -18.53
N GLY A 58 12.88 10.74 -18.29
CA GLY A 58 11.63 10.86 -19.03
C GLY A 58 11.72 10.36 -20.48
N ASP A 59 12.84 9.74 -20.88
CA ASP A 59 13.06 9.30 -22.25
C ASP A 59 12.27 8.02 -22.56
N ALA A 60 11.54 8.00 -23.67
CA ALA A 60 10.77 6.84 -24.11
C ALA A 60 11.65 5.60 -24.33
N ALA A 61 12.89 5.75 -24.81
CA ALA A 61 13.79 4.63 -25.04
C ALA A 61 14.23 3.95 -23.72
N ASP A 62 14.38 4.72 -22.65
CA ASP A 62 14.70 4.19 -21.31
C ASP A 62 13.50 3.39 -20.75
N TYR A 63 12.26 3.89 -20.91
CA TYR A 63 11.05 3.14 -20.53
C TYR A 63 10.89 1.86 -21.37
N ASP A 64 11.16 1.89 -22.65
CA ASP A 64 11.15 0.71 -23.51
C ASP A 64 12.18 -0.34 -23.08
N GLN A 65 13.35 0.10 -22.62
CA GLN A 65 14.37 -0.81 -22.08
C GLN A 65 13.91 -1.45 -20.78
N SER A 66 13.36 -0.66 -19.86
CA SER A 66 12.79 -1.17 -18.59
C SER A 66 11.70 -2.21 -18.87
N SER A 67 10.77 -1.91 -19.76
CA SER A 67 9.68 -2.83 -20.14
C SER A 67 10.19 -4.14 -20.72
N ARG A 68 11.22 -4.10 -21.57
CA ARG A 68 11.84 -5.32 -22.13
C ARG A 68 12.45 -6.21 -21.04
N LEU A 69 13.12 -5.62 -20.07
CA LEU A 69 13.74 -6.36 -18.96
C LEU A 69 12.68 -6.97 -18.02
N GLU A 70 11.62 -6.23 -17.73
CA GLU A 70 10.46 -6.74 -16.97
C GLU A 70 9.80 -7.95 -17.68
N LEU A 71 9.64 -7.89 -19.00
CA LEU A 71 9.16 -9.03 -19.78
C LEU A 71 10.10 -10.24 -19.69
N GLN A 72 11.42 -10.03 -19.68
CA GLN A 72 12.37 -11.13 -19.50
C GLN A 72 12.24 -11.79 -18.12
N ILE A 73 12.04 -10.99 -17.07
CA ILE A 73 11.78 -11.52 -15.71
C ILE A 73 10.50 -12.37 -15.73
N ARG A 74 9.39 -11.84 -16.26
CA ARG A 74 8.12 -12.57 -16.37
C ARG A 74 8.27 -13.89 -17.13
N GLN A 75 9.03 -13.90 -18.23
CA GLN A 75 9.30 -15.12 -19.01
C GLN A 75 9.97 -16.22 -18.21
N ILE A 76 10.85 -15.88 -17.23
CA ILE A 76 11.46 -16.89 -16.35
C ILE A 76 10.38 -17.60 -15.52
N TYR A 77 9.37 -16.88 -15.04
CA TYR A 77 8.30 -17.42 -14.20
C TYR A 77 7.17 -18.13 -14.98
N THR A 78 7.15 -18.09 -16.33
CA THR A 78 6.14 -18.80 -17.14
C THR A 78 6.47 -20.27 -17.38
N ASP A 79 7.66 -20.75 -16.99
CA ASP A 79 8.06 -22.14 -17.21
C ASP A 79 7.17 -23.12 -16.44
N SER A 80 6.34 -23.86 -17.20
CA SER A 80 5.38 -24.81 -16.63
C SER A 80 6.01 -26.05 -16.02
N GLN A 81 7.24 -26.43 -16.44
CA GLN A 81 7.95 -27.58 -15.87
C GLN A 81 8.56 -27.19 -14.52
N GLU A 82 9.16 -26.01 -14.42
CA GLU A 82 9.66 -25.46 -13.17
C GLU A 82 8.49 -25.25 -12.17
N PHE A 83 7.34 -24.73 -12.65
CA PHE A 83 6.13 -24.65 -11.83
C PHE A 83 5.62 -26.01 -11.33
N ALA A 84 5.55 -27.01 -12.20
CA ALA A 84 5.12 -28.36 -11.83
C ALA A 84 6.05 -28.98 -10.78
N PHE A 85 7.36 -28.75 -10.89
CA PHE A 85 8.34 -29.16 -9.90
C PHE A 85 8.07 -28.51 -8.53
N LEU A 86 7.93 -27.17 -8.46
CA LEU A 86 7.63 -26.44 -7.22
C LEU A 86 6.31 -26.90 -6.60
N LYS A 87 5.27 -27.09 -7.42
CA LYS A 87 3.96 -27.61 -6.99
C LYS A 87 4.08 -29.00 -6.38
N GLY A 88 4.86 -29.89 -6.99
CA GLY A 88 5.14 -31.23 -6.47
C GLY A 88 5.81 -31.19 -5.10
N LEU A 89 6.83 -30.33 -4.92
CA LEU A 89 7.51 -30.15 -3.64
C LEU A 89 6.57 -29.61 -2.55
N LYS A 90 5.74 -28.62 -2.89
CA LYS A 90 4.76 -28.05 -1.95
C LYS A 90 3.73 -29.11 -1.50
N GLN A 91 3.24 -29.93 -2.42
CA GLN A 91 2.28 -31.01 -2.14
C GLN A 91 2.90 -32.16 -1.35
N SER A 92 4.19 -32.45 -1.52
CA SER A 92 4.87 -33.53 -0.79
C SER A 92 4.94 -33.27 0.72
N SER A 93 4.92 -32.00 1.13
CA SER A 93 5.07 -31.54 2.52
C SER A 93 6.35 -32.06 3.21
N ARG A 94 7.40 -32.43 2.44
CA ARG A 94 8.64 -33.01 2.94
C ARG A 94 9.75 -32.00 3.20
N ILE A 95 9.60 -30.76 2.73
CA ILE A 95 10.51 -29.65 3.05
C ILE A 95 10.24 -29.23 4.50
N LYS A 96 11.18 -29.50 5.40
CA LYS A 96 11.05 -29.21 6.84
C LYS A 96 11.99 -28.12 7.34
N ASP A 97 13.00 -27.80 6.56
CA ASP A 97 13.82 -26.62 6.77
C ASP A 97 12.94 -25.39 6.54
N ALA A 98 12.75 -24.57 7.59
CA ALA A 98 11.78 -23.45 7.56
C ALA A 98 12.17 -22.38 6.52
N GLU A 99 13.46 -22.09 6.38
CA GLU A 99 13.94 -21.11 5.41
C GLU A 99 13.73 -21.60 3.97
N LEU A 100 13.98 -22.89 3.71
CA LEU A 100 13.68 -23.48 2.39
C LEU A 100 12.20 -23.56 2.10
N ALA A 101 11.38 -23.89 3.09
CA ALA A 101 9.93 -23.91 2.95
C ALA A 101 9.41 -22.50 2.61
N ARG A 102 9.94 -21.48 3.27
CA ARG A 102 9.59 -20.08 2.98
C ARG A 102 10.00 -19.67 1.57
N GLN A 103 11.20 -19.98 1.13
CA GLN A 103 11.65 -19.74 -0.24
C GLN A 103 10.78 -20.49 -1.28
N LEU A 104 10.36 -21.72 -0.96
CA LEU A 104 9.42 -22.47 -1.80
C LEU A 104 8.07 -21.77 -1.92
N ASP A 105 7.54 -21.24 -0.83
CA ASP A 105 6.26 -20.52 -0.84
C ASP A 105 6.31 -19.26 -1.69
N VAL A 106 7.35 -18.45 -1.53
CA VAL A 106 7.57 -17.22 -2.34
C VAL A 106 7.71 -17.58 -3.82
N LEU A 107 8.54 -18.57 -4.15
CA LEU A 107 8.71 -19.01 -5.55
C LEU A 107 7.42 -19.57 -6.14
N TYR A 108 6.72 -20.42 -5.39
CA TYR A 108 5.47 -21.02 -5.85
C TYR A 108 4.44 -19.93 -6.21
N ASN A 109 4.27 -18.92 -5.36
CA ASN A 109 3.35 -17.80 -5.61
C ASN A 109 3.79 -16.98 -6.83
N ALA A 110 5.09 -16.70 -6.98
CA ALA A 110 5.63 -15.97 -8.12
C ALA A 110 5.40 -16.74 -9.45
N TYR A 111 5.62 -18.06 -9.46
CA TYR A 111 5.32 -18.88 -10.64
C TYR A 111 3.82 -18.99 -10.90
N LEU A 112 3.01 -19.21 -9.86
CA LEU A 112 1.55 -19.33 -9.96
C LEU A 112 0.93 -18.09 -10.63
N ALA A 113 1.38 -16.90 -10.25
CA ALA A 113 0.94 -15.63 -10.84
C ALA A 113 1.17 -15.54 -12.35
N ASN A 114 2.12 -16.34 -12.89
CA ASN A 114 2.52 -16.31 -14.28
C ASN A 114 2.08 -17.57 -15.08
N GLN A 115 1.23 -18.46 -14.51
CA GLN A 115 0.68 -19.64 -15.20
C GLN A 115 -0.65 -19.35 -15.90
N ILE A 116 -0.78 -18.17 -16.47
CA ILE A 116 -1.96 -17.72 -17.19
C ILE A 116 -1.71 -17.93 -18.69
N ASP A 117 -2.75 -18.31 -19.43
CA ASP A 117 -2.69 -18.40 -20.90
C ASP A 117 -2.13 -17.10 -21.49
N PRO A 118 -1.09 -17.14 -22.34
CA PRO A 118 -0.45 -15.94 -22.86
C PRO A 118 -1.39 -15.05 -23.70
N LEU A 119 -2.38 -15.64 -24.40
CA LEU A 119 -3.36 -14.88 -25.18
C LEU A 119 -4.32 -14.14 -24.24
N LEU A 120 -4.78 -14.81 -23.18
CA LEU A 120 -5.63 -14.18 -22.16
C LEU A 120 -4.87 -13.07 -21.42
N LEU A 121 -3.61 -13.30 -21.09
CA LEU A 121 -2.78 -12.26 -20.45
C LEU A 121 -2.63 -11.04 -21.38
N LYS A 122 -2.43 -11.26 -22.67
CA LYS A 122 -2.36 -10.19 -23.67
C LYS A 122 -3.67 -9.40 -23.72
N GLU A 123 -4.82 -10.08 -23.78
CA GLU A 123 -6.15 -9.44 -23.78
C GLU A 123 -6.34 -8.55 -22.53
N ILE A 124 -5.95 -9.04 -21.34
CA ILE A 124 -6.02 -8.31 -20.07
C ILE A 124 -5.15 -7.04 -20.11
N VAL A 125 -3.92 -7.16 -20.60
CA VAL A 125 -2.98 -6.03 -20.68
C VAL A 125 -3.44 -4.99 -21.70
N GLU A 126 -3.86 -5.41 -22.89
CA GLU A 126 -4.34 -4.51 -23.96
C GLU A 126 -5.57 -3.73 -23.51
N LEU A 127 -6.58 -4.42 -22.94
CA LEU A 127 -7.79 -3.75 -22.45
C LEU A 127 -7.49 -2.83 -21.25
N GLY A 128 -6.65 -3.27 -20.31
CA GLY A 128 -6.23 -2.44 -19.19
C GLY A 128 -5.53 -1.15 -19.63
N THR A 129 -4.63 -1.26 -20.62
CA THR A 129 -3.92 -0.10 -21.19
C THR A 129 -4.88 0.84 -21.93
N GLU A 130 -5.87 0.32 -22.63
CA GLU A 130 -6.89 1.14 -23.30
C GLU A 130 -7.73 1.92 -22.31
N ILE A 131 -8.19 1.27 -21.22
CA ILE A 131 -8.92 1.94 -20.14
C ILE A 131 -8.05 3.04 -19.52
N GLU A 132 -6.79 2.75 -19.19
CA GLU A 132 -5.87 3.73 -18.61
C GLU A 132 -5.64 4.93 -19.55
N LYS A 133 -5.47 4.69 -20.83
CA LYS A 133 -5.37 5.73 -21.85
C LYS A 133 -6.64 6.60 -21.88
N ASN A 134 -7.82 5.97 -21.83
CA ASN A 134 -9.09 6.67 -21.79
C ASN A 134 -9.19 7.59 -20.58
N PHE A 135 -8.78 7.13 -19.39
CA PHE A 135 -8.71 7.97 -18.19
C PHE A 135 -7.73 9.14 -18.33
N SER A 136 -6.53 8.89 -18.84
CA SER A 136 -5.48 9.92 -18.95
C SER A 136 -5.82 11.02 -19.94
N THR A 137 -6.50 10.67 -21.04
CA THR A 137 -6.87 11.61 -22.09
C THR A 137 -8.26 12.21 -21.92
N PHE A 138 -9.09 11.66 -21.04
CA PHE A 138 -10.45 12.12 -20.81
C PHE A 138 -10.48 13.57 -20.30
N ARG A 139 -11.45 14.32 -20.78
CA ARG A 139 -11.76 15.67 -20.30
C ARG A 139 -13.26 15.75 -20.03
N GLY A 140 -13.63 16.04 -18.79
CA GLY A 140 -15.01 16.31 -18.43
C GLY A 140 -15.55 17.54 -19.15
N THR A 141 -16.87 17.66 -19.20
CA THR A 141 -17.54 18.80 -19.84
C THR A 141 -18.42 19.52 -18.84
N ILE A 142 -18.21 20.83 -18.70
CA ILE A 142 -19.06 21.76 -17.95
C ILE A 142 -19.58 22.80 -18.93
N GLU A 143 -20.92 22.90 -19.08
CA GLU A 143 -21.58 23.86 -19.98
C GLU A 143 -20.99 23.86 -21.41
N GLY A 144 -20.69 22.66 -21.94
CA GLY A 144 -20.13 22.48 -23.28
C GLY A 144 -18.63 22.76 -23.42
N LYS A 145 -17.94 23.16 -22.34
CA LYS A 145 -16.47 23.37 -22.31
C LYS A 145 -15.77 22.18 -21.68
N LYS A 146 -14.69 21.73 -22.30
CA LYS A 146 -13.81 20.67 -21.75
C LYS A 146 -13.03 21.23 -20.56
N VAL A 147 -12.98 20.44 -19.49
CA VAL A 147 -12.24 20.73 -18.26
C VAL A 147 -11.31 19.57 -17.90
N THR A 148 -10.15 19.89 -17.35
CA THR A 148 -9.17 18.91 -16.88
C THR A 148 -9.54 18.41 -15.49
N VAL A 149 -8.93 17.26 -15.09
CA VAL A 149 -9.08 16.72 -13.73
C VAL A 149 -8.60 17.72 -12.67
N ASN A 150 -7.52 18.47 -12.95
CA ASN A 150 -6.98 19.46 -12.02
C ASN A 150 -7.92 20.67 -11.85
N GLU A 151 -8.51 21.16 -12.95
CA GLU A 151 -9.53 22.22 -12.87
C GLU A 151 -10.76 21.79 -12.07
N ILE A 152 -11.23 20.55 -12.27
CA ILE A 152 -12.32 19.97 -11.48
C ILE A 152 -11.96 19.91 -9.99
N LYS A 153 -10.75 19.43 -9.66
CA LYS A 153 -10.27 19.36 -8.27
C LYS A 153 -10.20 20.76 -7.65
N GLU A 154 -9.71 21.74 -8.39
CA GLU A 154 -9.62 23.12 -7.91
C GLU A 154 -11.01 23.71 -7.63
N ILE A 155 -11.97 23.52 -8.54
CA ILE A 155 -13.36 23.93 -8.32
C ILE A 155 -13.94 23.25 -7.07
N LEU A 156 -13.74 21.95 -6.90
CA LEU A 156 -14.24 21.23 -5.72
C LEU A 156 -13.57 21.67 -4.41
N LYS A 157 -12.36 22.22 -4.44
CA LYS A 157 -11.67 22.75 -3.25
C LYS A 157 -12.09 24.17 -2.90
N THR A 158 -12.21 25.04 -3.89
CA THR A 158 -12.25 26.49 -3.66
C THR A 158 -13.62 27.13 -3.93
N GLU A 159 -14.40 26.59 -4.86
CA GLU A 159 -15.71 27.18 -5.22
C GLU A 159 -16.71 27.03 -4.06
N THR A 160 -17.52 28.09 -3.83
CA THR A 160 -18.58 28.10 -2.81
C THR A 160 -19.99 27.92 -3.40
N ASP A 161 -20.17 28.18 -4.69
CA ASP A 161 -21.45 27.97 -5.38
C ASP A 161 -21.75 26.48 -5.56
N SER A 162 -22.78 25.99 -4.88
CA SER A 162 -23.21 24.59 -4.91
C SER A 162 -23.57 24.09 -6.32
N VAL A 163 -24.05 24.95 -7.21
CA VAL A 163 -24.42 24.59 -8.59
C VAL A 163 -23.15 24.33 -9.41
N LYS A 164 -22.15 25.19 -9.33
CA LYS A 164 -20.87 25.03 -10.01
C LYS A 164 -20.11 23.79 -9.46
N ARG A 165 -20.13 23.56 -8.15
CA ARG A 165 -19.58 22.36 -7.53
C ARG A 165 -20.23 21.10 -8.06
N LYS A 166 -21.58 21.08 -8.16
CA LYS A 166 -22.33 19.97 -8.77
C LYS A 166 -21.90 19.73 -10.21
N GLN A 167 -21.76 20.78 -11.01
CA GLN A 167 -21.31 20.65 -12.41
C GLN A 167 -19.90 20.03 -12.49
N ALA A 168 -18.97 20.49 -11.65
CA ALA A 168 -17.61 19.95 -11.59
C ALA A 168 -17.60 18.47 -11.14
N TRP A 169 -18.38 18.14 -10.10
CA TRP A 169 -18.50 16.77 -9.64
C TRP A 169 -19.10 15.85 -10.71
N VAL A 170 -20.17 16.26 -11.37
CA VAL A 170 -20.77 15.51 -12.49
C VAL A 170 -19.75 15.33 -13.62
N ALA A 171 -19.01 16.38 -13.98
CA ALA A 171 -17.96 16.31 -14.99
C ALA A 171 -16.86 15.28 -14.62
N SER A 172 -16.50 15.18 -13.33
CA SER A 172 -15.54 14.17 -12.84
C SER A 172 -16.03 12.74 -13.01
N LYS A 173 -17.36 12.51 -13.05
CA LYS A 173 -17.96 11.18 -13.17
C LYS A 173 -18.22 10.73 -14.60
N GLN A 174 -18.15 11.64 -15.56
CA GLN A 174 -18.40 11.33 -16.98
C GLN A 174 -17.43 10.27 -17.53
N VAL A 175 -16.20 10.19 -17.02
CA VAL A 175 -15.23 9.15 -17.39
C VAL A 175 -15.74 7.75 -17.03
N GLY A 176 -16.53 7.61 -15.97
CA GLY A 176 -17.12 6.34 -15.56
C GLY A 176 -18.05 5.77 -16.64
N ALA A 177 -18.85 6.58 -17.28
CA ALA A 177 -19.73 6.15 -18.37
C ALA A 177 -18.95 5.67 -19.62
N VAL A 178 -17.73 6.17 -19.82
CA VAL A 178 -16.85 5.71 -20.91
C VAL A 178 -16.13 4.41 -20.57
N ALA A 179 -15.77 4.23 -19.30
CA ALA A 179 -14.90 3.12 -18.86
C ALA A 179 -15.67 1.90 -18.34
N ALA A 180 -16.95 2.03 -17.97
CA ALA A 180 -17.66 1.01 -17.20
C ALA A 180 -17.75 -0.36 -17.91
N ASP A 181 -18.14 -0.38 -19.18
CA ASP A 181 -18.32 -1.63 -19.93
C ASP A 181 -16.96 -2.36 -20.13
N ASP A 182 -15.92 -1.61 -20.49
CA ASP A 182 -14.57 -2.14 -20.65
C ASP A 182 -14.00 -2.63 -19.31
N LEU A 183 -14.29 -1.94 -18.21
CA LEU A 183 -13.85 -2.35 -16.90
C LEU A 183 -14.56 -3.63 -16.42
N ILE A 184 -15.85 -3.78 -16.71
CA ILE A 184 -16.59 -5.04 -16.46
C ILE A 184 -15.97 -6.18 -17.26
N GLU A 185 -15.65 -5.95 -18.53
CA GLU A 185 -15.01 -6.97 -19.37
C GLU A 185 -13.60 -7.32 -18.83
N LEU A 186 -12.81 -6.33 -18.43
CA LEU A 186 -11.51 -6.55 -17.81
C LEU A 186 -11.63 -7.42 -16.53
N VAL A 187 -12.64 -7.17 -15.69
CA VAL A 187 -12.93 -7.99 -14.51
C VAL A 187 -13.26 -9.43 -14.89
N LYS A 188 -14.05 -9.64 -15.95
CA LYS A 188 -14.37 -10.98 -16.47
C LYS A 188 -13.14 -11.72 -16.98
N LEU A 189 -12.26 -11.04 -17.73
CA LEU A 189 -10.99 -11.59 -18.20
C LEU A 189 -10.08 -11.99 -17.04
N ARG A 190 -9.93 -11.12 -16.04
CA ARG A 190 -9.18 -11.42 -14.81
C ARG A 190 -9.79 -12.61 -14.04
N ASN A 191 -11.11 -12.69 -13.92
CA ASN A 191 -11.78 -13.84 -13.32
C ASN A 191 -11.54 -15.12 -14.13
N ARG A 192 -11.52 -15.03 -15.47
CA ARG A 192 -11.17 -16.17 -16.34
C ARG A 192 -9.74 -16.65 -16.08
N SER A 193 -8.77 -15.73 -15.92
CA SER A 193 -7.39 -16.06 -15.60
C SER A 193 -7.24 -16.73 -14.23
N ALA A 194 -7.95 -16.23 -13.21
CA ALA A 194 -7.95 -16.84 -11.88
C ALA A 194 -8.50 -18.27 -11.89
N ARG A 195 -9.58 -18.51 -12.64
CA ARG A 195 -10.14 -19.87 -12.80
C ARG A 195 -9.20 -20.84 -13.51
N GLN A 196 -8.36 -20.38 -14.46
CA GLN A 196 -7.36 -21.25 -15.10
C GLN A 196 -6.36 -21.83 -14.09
N VAL A 197 -6.04 -21.09 -13.03
CA VAL A 197 -5.10 -21.51 -11.99
C VAL A 197 -5.80 -22.06 -10.72
N GLY A 198 -7.12 -22.28 -10.79
CA GLY A 198 -7.89 -23.00 -9.77
C GLY A 198 -8.54 -22.12 -8.70
N PHE A 199 -8.69 -20.83 -8.93
CA PHE A 199 -9.37 -19.91 -8.02
C PHE A 199 -10.76 -19.54 -8.54
N GLU A 200 -11.67 -19.20 -7.64
CA GLU A 200 -13.03 -18.82 -7.96
C GLU A 200 -13.08 -17.52 -8.80
N ASN A 201 -12.33 -16.51 -8.35
CA ASN A 201 -12.26 -15.21 -8.97
C ASN A 201 -10.88 -14.56 -8.74
N PHE A 202 -10.64 -13.43 -9.42
CA PHE A 202 -9.35 -12.73 -9.34
C PHE A 202 -9.09 -12.10 -7.97
N HIS A 203 -10.11 -11.65 -7.24
CA HIS A 203 -9.92 -11.10 -5.89
C HIS A 203 -9.33 -12.16 -4.94
N THR A 204 -9.88 -13.38 -4.95
CA THR A 204 -9.35 -14.50 -4.16
C THR A 204 -7.92 -14.88 -4.58
N LEU A 205 -7.65 -14.94 -5.89
CA LEU A 205 -6.29 -15.18 -6.39
C LEU A 205 -5.32 -14.11 -5.91
N SER A 206 -5.67 -12.83 -6.08
CA SER A 206 -4.82 -11.70 -5.73
C SER A 206 -4.47 -11.68 -4.25
N LEU A 207 -5.44 -11.89 -3.36
CA LEU A 207 -5.19 -11.97 -1.92
C LEU A 207 -4.30 -13.17 -1.56
N THR A 208 -4.55 -14.35 -2.14
CA THR A 208 -3.72 -15.54 -1.89
C THR A 208 -2.27 -15.32 -2.33
N LEU A 209 -2.05 -14.72 -3.50
CA LEU A 209 -0.71 -14.41 -4.00
C LEU A 209 0.03 -13.41 -3.11
N SER A 210 -0.73 -12.51 -2.46
CA SER A 210 -0.24 -11.56 -1.47
C SER A 210 -0.17 -12.14 -0.05
N GLU A 211 -0.41 -13.45 0.12
CA GLU A 211 -0.40 -14.12 1.43
C GLU A 211 -1.41 -13.54 2.43
N LEU A 212 -2.50 -12.96 1.93
CA LEU A 212 -3.62 -12.47 2.71
C LEU A 212 -4.76 -13.51 2.75
N ASP A 213 -5.29 -13.75 3.93
CA ASP A 213 -6.49 -14.55 4.13
C ASP A 213 -7.73 -13.66 4.09
N ILE A 214 -8.73 -14.07 3.31
CA ILE A 214 -9.95 -13.27 3.09
C ILE A 214 -10.78 -13.13 4.37
N ASP A 215 -10.89 -14.20 5.15
CA ASP A 215 -11.69 -14.21 6.38
C ASP A 215 -11.03 -13.35 7.46
N GLU A 216 -9.70 -13.40 7.54
CA GLU A 216 -8.92 -12.56 8.45
C GLU A 216 -9.01 -11.07 8.05
N LEU A 217 -8.93 -10.77 6.76
CA LEU A 217 -9.06 -9.41 6.26
C LEU A 217 -10.48 -8.86 6.52
N ASP A 218 -11.51 -9.67 6.27
CA ASP A 218 -12.91 -9.33 6.61
C ASP A 218 -13.08 -9.10 8.11
N ARG A 219 -12.45 -9.91 8.96
CA ARG A 219 -12.48 -9.75 10.42
C ARG A 219 -11.88 -8.39 10.82
N ILE A 220 -10.70 -8.05 10.30
CA ILE A 220 -10.03 -6.78 10.58
C ILE A 220 -10.91 -5.59 10.14
N PHE A 221 -11.45 -5.63 8.91
CA PHE A 221 -12.30 -4.55 8.39
C PHE A 221 -13.62 -4.40 9.15
N ASN A 222 -14.23 -5.51 9.57
CA ASN A 222 -15.45 -5.47 10.38
C ASN A 222 -15.16 -4.92 11.79
N GLU A 223 -14.08 -5.35 12.43
CA GLU A 223 -13.67 -4.81 13.73
C GLU A 223 -13.38 -3.31 13.65
N LEU A 224 -12.63 -2.88 12.63
CA LEU A 224 -12.35 -1.47 12.37
C LEU A 224 -13.64 -0.66 12.12
N TYR A 225 -14.61 -1.24 11.39
CA TYR A 225 -15.92 -0.62 11.19
C TYR A 225 -16.64 -0.39 12.51
N GLU A 226 -16.76 -1.42 13.35
CA GLU A 226 -17.46 -1.31 14.63
C GLU A 226 -16.81 -0.30 15.57
N LEU A 227 -15.48 -0.33 15.68
CA LEU A 227 -14.73 0.57 16.55
C LEU A 227 -14.77 2.04 16.09
N THR A 228 -14.91 2.30 14.80
CA THR A 228 -14.87 3.66 14.23
C THR A 228 -16.24 4.20 13.84
N ASN A 229 -17.32 3.41 13.91
CA ASN A 229 -18.63 3.81 13.39
C ASN A 229 -19.23 5.02 14.11
N GLU A 230 -19.38 4.98 15.42
CA GLU A 230 -19.91 6.10 16.19
C GLU A 230 -18.95 7.31 16.23
N PRO A 231 -17.63 7.14 16.43
CA PRO A 231 -16.68 8.24 16.30
C PRO A 231 -16.76 8.97 14.95
N PHE A 232 -16.81 8.21 13.84
CA PHE A 232 -16.94 8.81 12.53
C PHE A 232 -18.29 9.50 12.33
N ARG A 233 -19.39 8.92 12.81
CA ARG A 233 -20.72 9.54 12.75
C ARG A 233 -20.73 10.90 13.43
N LYS A 234 -20.14 10.99 14.62
CA LYS A 234 -20.03 12.26 15.36
C LYS A 234 -19.18 13.28 14.59
N LEU A 235 -17.98 12.87 14.15
CA LEU A 235 -17.07 13.74 13.41
C LEU A 235 -17.68 14.21 12.09
N LYS A 236 -18.35 13.29 11.38
CA LYS A 236 -19.05 13.58 10.13
C LYS A 236 -20.19 14.58 10.34
N SER A 237 -20.95 14.47 11.44
CA SER A 237 -22.01 15.43 11.78
C SER A 237 -21.45 16.83 12.04
N GLU A 238 -20.31 16.95 12.73
CA GLU A 238 -19.61 18.22 12.95
C GLU A 238 -19.11 18.81 11.61
N LEU A 239 -18.49 17.97 10.77
CA LEU A 239 -18.05 18.35 9.42
C LEU A 239 -19.22 18.82 8.56
N ASP A 240 -20.33 18.09 8.59
CA ASP A 240 -21.52 18.41 7.80
C ASP A 240 -22.14 19.75 8.22
N ALA A 241 -22.15 20.06 9.51
CA ALA A 241 -22.61 21.37 9.99
C ALA A 241 -21.73 22.52 9.44
N ILE A 242 -20.40 22.34 9.47
CA ILE A 242 -19.45 23.34 8.93
C ILE A 242 -19.67 23.51 7.40
N LEU A 243 -19.81 22.40 6.67
CA LEU A 243 -20.00 22.46 5.21
C LEU A 243 -21.38 23.01 4.83
N ALA A 244 -22.43 22.70 5.59
CA ALA A 244 -23.77 23.25 5.38
C ALA A 244 -23.79 24.78 5.55
N ASP A 245 -23.15 25.29 6.61
CA ASP A 245 -22.98 26.72 6.82
C ASP A 245 -22.16 27.37 5.69
N LYS A 246 -21.01 26.77 5.34
CA LYS A 246 -20.12 27.24 4.26
C LYS A 246 -20.84 27.38 2.91
N TYR A 247 -21.76 26.48 2.60
CA TYR A 247 -22.46 26.43 1.31
C TYR A 247 -23.88 27.00 1.36
N GLY A 248 -24.35 27.46 2.52
CA GLY A 248 -25.69 28.02 2.69
C GLY A 248 -26.81 27.03 2.39
N VAL A 249 -26.64 25.74 2.79
CA VAL A 249 -27.62 24.68 2.58
C VAL A 249 -27.95 24.00 3.92
N GLU A 250 -29.09 23.31 3.98
CA GLU A 250 -29.39 22.47 5.13
C GLU A 250 -28.50 21.20 5.13
N VAL A 251 -28.18 20.66 6.31
CA VAL A 251 -27.33 19.47 6.45
C VAL A 251 -27.84 18.28 5.61
N ASN A 252 -29.15 18.07 5.57
CA ASN A 252 -29.77 17.00 4.79
C ASN A 252 -29.73 17.22 3.27
N GLN A 253 -29.36 18.41 2.81
CA GLN A 253 -29.16 18.77 1.41
C GLN A 253 -27.72 18.63 0.95
N LEU A 254 -26.78 18.30 1.87
CA LEU A 254 -25.41 18.02 1.49
C LEU A 254 -25.36 16.81 0.56
N MET A 255 -24.59 16.97 -0.53
CA MET A 255 -24.41 16.01 -1.60
C MET A 255 -22.91 15.75 -1.84
N PRO A 256 -22.52 14.74 -2.62
CA PRO A 256 -21.12 14.40 -2.83
C PRO A 256 -20.21 15.57 -3.23
N TRP A 257 -20.73 16.52 -4.00
CA TRP A 257 -19.97 17.69 -4.45
C TRP A 257 -19.63 18.72 -3.37
N HIS A 258 -20.11 18.53 -2.14
CA HIS A 258 -19.78 19.42 -1.02
C HIS A 258 -18.53 18.97 -0.24
N TYR A 259 -17.94 17.77 -0.55
CA TYR A 259 -16.84 17.18 0.23
C TYR A 259 -15.45 17.33 -0.41
N HIS A 260 -15.20 18.35 -1.23
CA HIS A 260 -13.91 18.81 -1.75
C HIS A 260 -13.19 17.88 -2.76
N ASP A 261 -13.57 16.63 -2.87
CA ASP A 261 -13.06 15.71 -3.90
C ASP A 261 -14.18 14.83 -4.46
N PRO A 262 -13.99 14.18 -5.62
CA PRO A 262 -15.06 13.42 -6.27
C PRO A 262 -15.59 12.21 -5.50
N PHE A 263 -14.87 11.72 -4.47
CA PHE A 263 -15.17 10.47 -3.78
C PHE A 263 -15.25 10.58 -2.26
N PHE A 264 -15.03 11.76 -1.71
CA PHE A 264 -14.89 11.98 -0.27
C PHE A 264 -13.82 11.05 0.34
N GLN A 265 -12.66 11.02 -0.29
CA GLN A 265 -11.48 10.28 0.15
C GLN A 265 -10.43 11.17 0.81
N GLU A 266 -10.50 12.48 0.57
CA GLU A 266 -9.61 13.49 1.12
C GLU A 266 -10.34 14.34 2.18
N THR A 267 -9.57 14.88 3.10
CA THR A 267 -10.11 15.76 4.15
C THR A 267 -10.52 17.10 3.56
N PRO A 268 -11.78 17.54 3.72
CA PRO A 268 -12.19 18.89 3.37
C PRO A 268 -11.38 19.94 4.15
N LEU A 269 -11.06 21.06 3.49
CA LEU A 269 -10.35 22.19 4.07
C LEU A 269 -11.25 22.95 5.06
N VAL A 270 -11.34 22.43 6.27
CA VAL A 270 -12.13 23.01 7.38
C VAL A 270 -11.26 23.44 8.57
N TYR A 271 -9.97 23.09 8.55
CA TYR A 271 -8.98 23.52 9.52
C TYR A 271 -7.90 24.31 8.80
N GLU A 272 -7.68 25.54 9.22
CA GLU A 272 -6.65 26.40 8.65
C GLU A 272 -5.40 26.32 9.54
N LEU A 273 -4.40 25.58 9.09
CA LEU A 273 -3.04 25.61 9.61
C LEU A 273 -2.07 25.53 8.44
N ASN A 274 -1.37 26.63 8.18
CA ASN A 274 -0.33 26.66 7.18
C ASN A 274 1.00 26.24 7.84
N LEU A 275 1.37 24.96 7.67
CA LEU A 275 2.63 24.46 8.21
C LEU A 275 3.84 24.79 7.31
N ASP A 276 3.63 25.19 6.07
CA ASP A 276 4.71 25.52 5.13
C ASP A 276 5.61 26.64 5.67
N THR A 277 5.03 27.59 6.41
CA THR A 277 5.77 28.73 7.02
C THR A 277 6.86 28.30 7.99
N TYR A 278 6.77 27.08 8.54
CA TYR A 278 7.81 26.52 9.42
C TYR A 278 8.94 25.82 8.67
N TYR A 279 8.73 25.53 7.39
CA TYR A 279 9.69 24.81 6.54
C TYR A 279 10.34 25.67 5.45
N GLU A 280 9.84 26.89 5.19
CA GLU A 280 10.27 27.76 4.09
C GLU A 280 11.80 28.03 4.07
N ASP A 281 12.37 28.21 5.27
CA ASP A 281 13.79 28.52 5.45
C ASP A 281 14.64 27.29 5.86
N GLU A 282 14.06 26.10 5.88
CA GLU A 282 14.70 24.87 6.34
C GLU A 282 15.15 23.99 5.17
N ASP A 283 16.25 23.28 5.33
CA ASP A 283 16.66 22.23 4.39
C ASP A 283 15.99 20.90 4.77
N VAL A 284 14.94 20.54 4.04
CA VAL A 284 14.15 19.31 4.23
C VAL A 284 15.05 18.06 4.20
N ARG A 285 16.07 18.03 3.35
CA ARG A 285 17.01 16.92 3.26
C ARG A 285 17.86 16.79 4.54
N GLU A 286 18.43 17.90 5.01
CA GLU A 286 19.26 17.89 6.24
C GLU A 286 18.43 17.55 7.48
N LEU A 287 17.18 18.02 7.55
CA LEU A 287 16.27 17.65 8.64
C LEU A 287 16.02 16.14 8.63
N ALA A 288 15.75 15.54 7.48
CA ALA A 288 15.52 14.10 7.39
C ALA A 288 16.78 13.30 7.79
N ILE A 289 17.97 13.65 7.28
CA ILE A 289 19.24 13.01 7.65
C ILE A 289 19.43 13.06 9.17
N LYS A 290 19.30 14.25 9.77
CA LYS A 290 19.48 14.45 11.20
C LYS A 290 18.48 13.62 12.03
N PHE A 291 17.23 13.52 11.57
CA PHE A 291 16.22 12.72 12.25
C PHE A 291 16.58 11.23 12.22
N TYR A 292 16.85 10.68 11.04
CA TYR A 292 17.17 9.25 10.87
C TYR A 292 18.46 8.84 11.57
N ASP A 293 19.48 9.68 11.57
CA ASP A 293 20.71 9.48 12.34
C ASP A 293 20.41 9.45 13.85
N GLY A 294 19.58 10.37 14.32
CA GLY A 294 19.17 10.45 15.72
C GLY A 294 18.46 9.21 16.25
N ILE A 295 17.82 8.45 15.38
CA ILE A 295 17.16 7.17 15.73
C ILE A 295 18.01 5.93 15.35
N ALA A 296 19.29 6.11 14.99
CA ALA A 296 20.21 5.05 14.58
C ALA A 296 19.80 4.29 13.30
N LEU A 297 19.12 4.98 12.39
CA LEU A 297 18.74 4.49 11.05
C LEU A 297 19.38 5.38 9.97
N GLY A 298 20.69 5.60 10.02
CA GLY A 298 21.42 6.50 9.11
C GLY A 298 21.12 6.27 7.64
N VAL A 299 20.91 7.36 6.89
CA VAL A 299 20.42 7.36 5.49
C VAL A 299 21.42 7.89 4.47
N ASP A 300 22.66 8.22 4.87
CA ASP A 300 23.68 8.85 3.99
C ASP A 300 23.88 8.11 2.67
N SER A 301 23.97 6.78 2.70
CA SER A 301 24.15 5.97 1.48
C SER A 301 22.93 6.01 0.56
N ILE A 302 21.71 6.10 1.13
CA ILE A 302 20.48 6.26 0.35
C ILE A 302 20.51 7.62 -0.34
N ILE A 303 20.74 8.68 0.42
CA ILE A 303 20.79 10.06 -0.09
C ILE A 303 21.86 10.24 -1.18
N ALA A 304 23.05 9.67 -0.98
CA ALA A 304 24.16 9.76 -1.94
C ALA A 304 23.83 9.12 -3.31
N ASN A 305 22.97 8.10 -3.33
CA ASN A 305 22.55 7.38 -4.54
C ASN A 305 21.26 7.93 -5.15
N SER A 306 20.60 8.89 -4.49
CA SER A 306 19.26 9.36 -4.81
C SER A 306 19.25 10.58 -5.73
N ASP A 307 18.08 10.84 -6.31
CA ASP A 307 17.79 12.02 -7.11
C ASP A 307 16.65 12.82 -6.46
N LEU A 308 16.97 13.97 -5.88
CA LEU A 308 16.10 14.64 -4.92
C LEU A 308 15.40 15.90 -5.47
N TYR A 309 15.82 16.44 -6.61
CA TYR A 309 15.35 17.74 -7.08
C TYR A 309 14.65 17.66 -8.43
N GLU A 310 13.65 18.53 -8.61
CA GLU A 310 12.86 18.63 -9.83
C GLU A 310 13.70 19.09 -11.03
N ARG A 311 13.44 18.50 -12.18
CA ARG A 311 13.93 18.95 -13.49
C ARG A 311 13.00 18.47 -14.60
N GLU A 312 13.15 19.07 -15.79
CA GLU A 312 12.40 18.68 -16.97
C GLU A 312 12.62 17.19 -17.32
N GLY A 313 11.52 16.49 -17.64
CA GLY A 313 11.54 15.08 -17.99
C GLY A 313 11.51 14.10 -16.83
N LYS A 314 11.87 14.52 -15.61
CA LYS A 314 11.86 13.66 -14.43
C LYS A 314 10.45 13.32 -13.97
N ASN A 315 10.25 12.10 -13.48
CA ASN A 315 8.99 11.65 -12.90
C ASN A 315 8.55 12.59 -11.75
N PRO A 316 7.31 13.12 -11.77
CA PRO A 316 6.81 14.02 -10.74
C PRO A 316 6.47 13.33 -9.41
N HIS A 317 6.34 12.00 -9.39
CA HIS A 317 6.01 11.23 -8.21
C HIS A 317 7.28 10.74 -7.51
N ALA A 318 7.30 10.88 -6.18
CA ALA A 318 8.34 10.29 -5.36
C ALA A 318 8.17 8.77 -5.27
N PHE A 319 9.29 8.06 -5.13
CA PHE A 319 9.31 6.63 -4.82
C PHE A 319 10.67 6.20 -4.27
N CYS A 320 10.68 5.08 -3.53
CA CYS A 320 11.87 4.36 -3.13
C CYS A 320 12.08 3.12 -4.02
N THR A 321 13.32 2.74 -4.25
CA THR A 321 13.69 1.51 -4.95
C THR A 321 14.98 0.89 -4.40
N ASP A 322 14.94 -0.41 -4.15
CA ASP A 322 16.13 -1.22 -3.89
C ASP A 322 16.61 -1.84 -5.21
N ILE A 323 17.78 -1.42 -5.68
CA ILE A 323 18.33 -1.80 -6.99
C ILE A 323 18.77 -3.28 -7.03
N ASP A 324 19.39 -3.77 -5.96
CA ASP A 324 20.08 -5.06 -6.03
C ASP A 324 19.83 -6.01 -4.85
N LYS A 325 19.07 -5.58 -3.86
CA LYS A 325 18.88 -6.28 -2.58
C LYS A 325 20.20 -6.51 -1.82
N GLU A 326 21.17 -5.65 -2.04
CA GLU A 326 22.52 -5.71 -1.46
C GLU A 326 22.99 -4.36 -0.92
N GLY A 327 22.07 -3.36 -0.82
CA GLY A 327 22.30 -2.06 -0.19
C GLY A 327 22.34 -0.87 -1.14
N ASP A 328 22.14 -1.05 -2.45
CA ASP A 328 21.94 0.06 -3.39
C ASP A 328 20.46 0.48 -3.37
N VAL A 329 20.09 1.21 -2.32
CA VAL A 329 18.75 1.75 -2.13
C VAL A 329 18.74 3.22 -2.53
N ARG A 330 17.72 3.64 -3.26
CA ARG A 330 17.60 5.00 -3.81
C ARG A 330 16.19 5.53 -3.64
N ILE A 331 16.06 6.85 -3.44
CA ILE A 331 14.78 7.55 -3.52
C ILE A 331 14.79 8.59 -4.63
N LEU A 332 13.67 8.72 -5.31
CA LEU A 332 13.42 9.81 -6.25
C LEU A 332 12.44 10.78 -5.60
N CYS A 333 12.80 12.05 -5.50
CA CYS A 333 11.95 13.12 -4.98
C CYS A 333 12.03 14.35 -5.88
N ASN A 334 11.19 15.36 -5.59
CA ASN A 334 11.23 16.68 -6.22
C ASN A 334 11.11 17.75 -5.13
N LEU A 335 12.09 17.77 -4.21
CA LEU A 335 12.05 18.50 -2.94
C LEU A 335 11.83 20.00 -3.12
N LYS A 336 10.97 20.54 -2.24
CA LYS A 336 10.77 21.96 -1.98
C LYS A 336 10.72 22.14 -0.46
N ASN A 337 11.02 23.34 0.02
CA ASN A 337 11.00 23.63 1.44
C ASN A 337 9.56 23.90 1.89
N ASN A 338 8.78 22.85 2.08
CA ASN A 338 7.42 22.88 2.59
C ASN A 338 7.06 21.59 3.33
N GLU A 339 5.97 21.59 4.03
CA GLU A 339 5.54 20.46 4.85
C GLU A 339 5.25 19.21 4.02
N ASN A 340 4.63 19.35 2.87
CA ASN A 340 4.31 18.20 2.00
C ASN A 340 5.58 17.44 1.56
N TRP A 341 6.66 18.13 1.23
CA TRP A 341 7.92 17.48 0.87
C TRP A 341 8.69 16.97 2.09
N MET A 342 8.46 17.52 3.28
CA MET A 342 8.98 16.93 4.51
C MET A 342 8.27 15.61 4.83
N GLU A 343 6.94 15.56 4.75
CA GLU A 343 6.16 14.32 4.86
C GLU A 343 6.67 13.28 3.86
N THR A 344 6.76 13.66 2.57
CA THR A 344 7.22 12.78 1.49
C THR A 344 8.64 12.27 1.73
N MET A 345 9.57 13.14 2.12
CA MET A 345 10.96 12.75 2.37
C MET A 345 11.10 11.76 3.52
N LEU A 346 10.36 11.98 4.62
CA LEU A 346 10.33 11.04 5.75
C LEU A 346 9.68 9.71 5.35
N HIS A 347 8.63 9.75 4.51
CA HIS A 347 7.94 8.58 4.00
C HIS A 347 8.84 7.71 3.10
N GLU A 348 9.46 8.31 2.09
CA GLU A 348 10.32 7.57 1.15
C GLU A 348 11.58 7.01 1.82
N LEU A 349 12.15 7.76 2.77
CA LEU A 349 13.24 7.25 3.58
C LEU A 349 12.78 6.15 4.54
N GLY A 350 11.51 6.13 4.95
CA GLY A 350 10.91 5.02 5.69
C GLY A 350 10.97 3.70 4.92
N HIS A 351 10.61 3.72 3.64
CA HIS A 351 10.83 2.59 2.72
C HIS A 351 12.33 2.29 2.58
N GLY A 352 13.13 3.34 2.40
CA GLY A 352 14.57 3.20 2.17
C GLY A 352 15.31 2.55 3.33
N VAL A 353 15.00 2.87 4.58
CA VAL A 353 15.63 2.21 5.73
C VAL A 353 15.15 0.77 5.89
N TYR A 354 13.90 0.46 5.55
CA TYR A 354 13.44 -0.93 5.56
C TYR A 354 14.30 -1.77 4.61
N ASP A 355 14.45 -1.34 3.37
CA ASP A 355 15.22 -2.05 2.34
C ASP A 355 16.73 -2.09 2.66
N LYS A 356 17.30 -0.98 3.13
CA LYS A 356 18.71 -0.87 3.47
C LYS A 356 19.15 -1.84 4.56
N TYR A 357 18.30 -2.08 5.54
CA TYR A 357 18.66 -2.86 6.73
C TYR A 357 18.21 -4.33 6.67
N HIS A 358 17.83 -4.87 5.50
CA HIS A 358 17.73 -6.31 5.32
C HIS A 358 19.07 -6.98 5.64
N ASP A 359 19.05 -8.07 6.42
CA ASP A 359 20.27 -8.82 6.67
C ASP A 359 20.76 -9.50 5.39
N ILE A 360 21.99 -9.19 4.98
CA ILE A 360 22.63 -9.77 3.79
C ILE A 360 22.79 -11.31 3.88
N ASN A 361 22.71 -11.88 5.06
CA ASN A 361 22.73 -13.34 5.27
C ASN A 361 21.37 -14.01 5.01
N VAL A 362 20.29 -13.26 4.97
CA VAL A 362 18.98 -13.75 4.52
C VAL A 362 19.08 -14.13 3.04
N PRO A 363 18.49 -15.26 2.58
CA PRO A 363 18.51 -15.65 1.17
C PRO A 363 17.97 -14.55 0.25
N TYR A 364 18.57 -14.38 -0.93
CA TYR A 364 18.23 -13.31 -1.89
C TYR A 364 16.73 -13.17 -2.18
N LEU A 365 16.01 -14.30 -2.27
CA LEU A 365 14.56 -14.30 -2.53
C LEU A 365 13.74 -13.70 -1.38
N LEU A 366 14.30 -13.69 -0.18
CA LEU A 366 13.64 -13.23 1.06
C LEU A 366 14.11 -11.84 1.52
N ARG A 367 15.04 -11.20 0.80
CA ARG A 367 15.48 -9.82 1.07
C ARG A 367 14.50 -8.82 0.45
N GLU A 368 13.30 -8.81 0.98
CA GLU A 368 12.21 -7.88 0.67
C GLU A 368 11.39 -7.65 1.94
N PRO A 369 10.61 -6.58 2.04
CA PRO A 369 9.65 -6.43 3.12
C PRO A 369 8.73 -7.65 3.24
N ALA A 370 8.33 -7.99 4.46
CA ALA A 370 7.46 -9.15 4.70
C ALA A 370 6.14 -9.08 3.92
N HIS A 371 5.65 -7.86 3.66
CA HIS A 371 4.53 -7.55 2.79
C HIS A 371 4.60 -6.08 2.36
N ILE A 372 3.88 -5.71 1.28
CA ILE A 372 3.85 -4.32 0.83
C ILE A 372 3.29 -3.37 1.91
N PHE A 373 2.28 -3.77 2.66
CA PHE A 373 1.74 -2.91 3.71
C PHE A 373 2.68 -2.76 4.91
N THR A 374 3.65 -3.67 5.12
CA THR A 374 4.62 -3.55 6.23
C THR A 374 5.63 -2.45 5.97
N THR A 375 6.07 -2.27 4.73
CA THR A 375 6.93 -1.14 4.37
C THR A 375 6.13 0.17 4.32
N GLU A 376 4.89 0.16 3.86
CA GLU A 376 3.98 1.31 3.97
C GLU A 376 3.78 1.75 5.42
N ALA A 377 3.65 0.81 6.35
CA ALA A 377 3.50 1.13 7.78
C ALA A 377 4.69 1.92 8.33
N ILE A 378 5.92 1.57 7.95
CA ILE A 378 7.13 2.29 8.35
C ILE A 378 7.17 3.69 7.71
N ALA A 379 6.85 3.78 6.42
CA ALA A 379 6.78 5.03 5.70
C ALA A 379 5.74 5.99 6.32
N MET A 380 4.53 5.47 6.64
CA MET A 380 3.47 6.22 7.30
C MET A 380 3.83 6.60 8.75
N LEU A 381 4.51 5.71 9.49
CA LEU A 381 4.96 5.99 10.86
C LEU A 381 5.89 7.20 10.91
N PHE A 382 6.79 7.32 9.96
CA PHE A 382 7.74 8.44 9.91
C PHE A 382 7.18 9.65 9.15
N GLY A 383 6.46 9.47 8.06
CA GLY A 383 5.88 10.56 7.27
C GLY A 383 4.98 11.48 8.11
N ARG A 384 4.13 10.91 8.98
CA ARG A 384 3.22 11.68 9.84
C ARG A 384 3.93 12.60 10.85
N LEU A 385 5.24 12.41 11.09
CA LEU A 385 6.02 13.24 12.01
C LEU A 385 6.19 14.69 11.53
N SER A 386 6.14 14.95 10.22
CA SER A 386 6.20 16.30 9.66
C SER A 386 5.14 17.26 10.24
N ARG A 387 4.06 16.72 10.79
CA ARG A 387 2.94 17.46 11.42
C ARG A 387 2.84 17.23 12.93
N ASN A 388 3.79 16.53 13.53
CA ASN A 388 3.83 16.29 14.95
C ASN A 388 4.49 17.47 15.67
N GLY A 389 3.78 18.16 16.55
CA GLY A 389 4.29 19.37 17.21
C GLY A 389 5.55 19.11 18.02
N ALA A 390 5.67 17.94 18.69
CA ALA A 390 6.87 17.60 19.45
C ALA A 390 8.08 17.36 18.52
N TRP A 391 7.89 16.72 17.37
CA TRP A 391 8.92 16.55 16.35
C TRP A 391 9.34 17.90 15.75
N MET A 392 8.37 18.73 15.36
CA MET A 392 8.62 20.05 14.80
C MET A 392 9.35 20.94 15.83
N GLN A 393 8.95 20.91 17.11
CA GLN A 393 9.63 21.67 18.15
C GLN A 393 11.11 21.30 18.27
N GLN A 394 11.43 20.01 18.27
CA GLN A 394 12.81 19.54 18.45
C GLN A 394 13.67 19.73 17.21
N MET A 395 13.08 19.56 16.01
CA MET A 395 13.80 19.66 14.75
C MET A 395 13.94 21.11 14.24
N LEU A 396 12.86 21.92 14.39
CA LEU A 396 12.77 23.31 13.90
C LEU A 396 12.97 24.34 15.01
N LYS A 397 13.18 23.90 16.26
CA LYS A 397 13.41 24.76 17.46
C LYS A 397 12.24 25.72 17.73
N LEU A 398 11.01 25.23 17.61
CA LEU A 398 9.81 26.02 17.87
C LEU A 398 9.60 26.31 19.37
N SER A 399 8.87 27.39 19.66
CA SER A 399 8.45 27.71 21.04
C SER A 399 7.37 26.72 21.52
N ASP A 400 7.14 26.71 22.84
CA ASP A 400 6.06 25.90 23.45
C ASP A 400 4.67 26.36 22.96
N GLU A 401 4.47 27.65 22.73
CA GLU A 401 3.22 28.20 22.20
C GLU A 401 2.96 27.72 20.78
N GLN A 402 3.96 27.79 19.90
CA GLN A 402 3.86 27.31 18.52
C GLN A 402 3.55 25.81 18.47
N ARG A 403 4.25 25.02 19.30
CA ARG A 403 3.99 23.59 19.42
C ARG A 403 2.54 23.30 19.81
N LEU A 404 2.03 23.96 20.88
CA LEU A 404 0.66 23.74 21.35
C LEU A 404 -0.40 24.13 20.30
N GLU A 405 -0.15 25.18 19.54
CA GLU A 405 -1.01 25.57 18.41
C GLU A 405 -1.03 24.49 17.32
N ILE A 406 0.16 24.00 16.92
CA ILE A 406 0.29 22.91 15.94
C ILE A 406 -0.42 21.67 16.44
N ASP A 407 -0.16 21.19 17.65
CA ASP A 407 -0.74 19.96 18.19
C ASP A 407 -2.26 20.01 18.21
N LYS A 408 -2.85 21.15 18.58
CA LYS A 408 -4.30 21.32 18.64
C LYS A 408 -4.97 21.14 17.26
N VAL A 409 -4.38 21.70 16.22
CA VAL A 409 -4.96 21.63 14.86
C VAL A 409 -4.58 20.34 14.16
N SER A 410 -3.30 19.93 14.28
CA SER A 410 -2.80 18.71 13.64
C SER A 410 -3.49 17.44 14.14
N SER A 411 -3.74 17.33 15.45
CA SER A 411 -4.46 16.18 16.02
C SER A 411 -5.88 16.08 15.44
N ARG A 412 -6.58 17.21 15.34
CA ARG A 412 -7.95 17.24 14.81
C ARG A 412 -7.98 16.92 13.31
N TYR A 413 -7.02 17.47 12.57
CA TYR A 413 -6.84 17.16 11.15
C TYR A 413 -6.51 15.68 10.92
N ALA A 414 -5.57 15.12 11.70
CA ALA A 414 -5.18 13.71 11.59
C ALA A 414 -6.37 12.78 11.88
N GLN A 415 -7.14 13.06 12.95
CA GLN A 415 -8.36 12.31 13.25
C GLN A 415 -9.35 12.31 12.07
N LEU A 416 -9.61 13.49 11.51
CA LEU A 416 -10.52 13.64 10.38
C LEU A 416 -9.98 12.92 9.13
N LYS A 417 -8.69 13.12 8.80
CA LYS A 417 -8.00 12.47 7.68
C LYS A 417 -8.10 10.95 7.76
N GLN A 418 -7.74 10.39 8.89
CA GLN A 418 -7.70 8.94 9.10
C GLN A 418 -9.10 8.31 9.08
N LEU A 419 -10.08 8.94 9.73
CA LEU A 419 -11.44 8.39 9.74
C LEU A 419 -12.12 8.48 8.37
N ILE A 420 -11.93 9.55 7.60
CA ILE A 420 -12.44 9.65 6.22
C ILE A 420 -11.77 8.58 5.36
N PHE A 421 -10.45 8.46 5.46
CA PHE A 421 -9.69 7.52 4.63
C PHE A 421 -10.09 6.06 4.87
N VAL A 422 -10.20 5.60 6.13
CA VAL A 422 -10.60 4.20 6.38
C VAL A 422 -12.03 3.93 5.93
N ARG A 423 -12.94 4.91 6.00
CA ARG A 423 -14.31 4.77 5.48
C ARG A 423 -14.32 4.65 3.96
N TRP A 424 -13.54 5.46 3.29
CA TRP A 424 -13.33 5.35 1.84
C TRP A 424 -12.73 3.98 1.46
N ALA A 425 -11.71 3.54 2.16
CA ALA A 425 -11.09 2.23 1.90
C ALA A 425 -12.07 1.06 2.13
N MET A 426 -12.99 1.18 3.11
CA MET A 426 -14.07 0.21 3.29
C MET A 426 -15.03 0.17 2.09
N VAL A 427 -15.34 1.33 1.48
CA VAL A 427 -16.11 1.37 0.23
C VAL A 427 -15.38 0.61 -0.87
N MET A 428 -14.11 0.93 -1.08
CA MET A 428 -13.29 0.32 -2.13
C MET A 428 -13.15 -1.19 -1.95
N TYR A 429 -12.74 -1.64 -0.78
CA TYR A 429 -12.55 -3.07 -0.49
C TYR A 429 -13.84 -3.89 -0.68
N ASN A 430 -14.94 -3.43 -0.06
CA ASN A 430 -16.20 -4.18 -0.12
C ASN A 430 -16.86 -4.12 -1.50
N PHE A 431 -16.74 -3.01 -2.21
CA PHE A 431 -17.22 -2.89 -3.57
C PHE A 431 -16.43 -3.80 -4.52
N GLU A 432 -15.11 -3.76 -4.47
CA GLU A 432 -14.24 -4.52 -5.36
C GLU A 432 -14.39 -6.03 -5.13
N LYS A 433 -14.47 -6.48 -3.89
CA LYS A 433 -14.78 -7.87 -3.54
C LYS A 433 -16.06 -8.36 -4.24
N GLN A 434 -17.13 -7.54 -4.22
CA GLN A 434 -18.39 -7.89 -4.85
C GLN A 434 -18.38 -7.72 -6.36
N LEU A 435 -17.61 -6.77 -6.90
CA LEU A 435 -17.38 -6.60 -8.34
C LEU A 435 -16.78 -7.87 -8.95
N TYR A 436 -15.75 -8.46 -8.31
CA TYR A 436 -15.16 -9.72 -8.77
C TYR A 436 -16.04 -10.93 -8.52
N ALA A 437 -16.82 -10.96 -7.45
CA ALA A 437 -17.76 -12.07 -7.18
C ALA A 437 -18.89 -12.13 -8.20
N ASN A 438 -19.46 -10.99 -8.60
CA ASN A 438 -20.52 -10.92 -9.62
C ASN A 438 -20.45 -9.60 -10.41
N PRO A 439 -19.70 -9.55 -11.51
CA PRO A 439 -19.57 -8.34 -12.34
C PRO A 439 -20.84 -7.94 -13.11
N GLU A 440 -21.85 -8.83 -13.18
CA GLU A 440 -23.12 -8.59 -13.90
C GLU A 440 -24.24 -8.04 -13.00
N GLN A 441 -23.99 -7.85 -11.70
CA GLN A 441 -24.98 -7.28 -10.80
C GLN A 441 -25.18 -5.77 -11.04
N ASP A 442 -26.21 -5.19 -10.42
CA ASP A 442 -26.42 -3.74 -10.40
C ASP A 442 -25.32 -3.04 -9.59
N LEU A 443 -24.21 -2.73 -10.29
CA LEU A 443 -23.01 -2.11 -9.73
C LEU A 443 -23.26 -0.65 -9.31
N ASN A 444 -24.16 0.05 -9.99
CA ASN A 444 -24.50 1.44 -9.65
C ASN A 444 -25.19 1.50 -8.28
N SER A 445 -26.17 0.65 -8.08
CA SER A 445 -26.85 0.54 -6.77
C SER A 445 -25.92 -0.02 -5.70
N LEU A 446 -25.05 -0.98 -6.03
CA LEU A 446 -24.07 -1.53 -5.10
C LEU A 446 -23.13 -0.42 -4.61
N TRP A 447 -22.58 0.38 -5.53
CA TRP A 447 -21.70 1.49 -5.19
C TRP A 447 -22.33 2.44 -4.18
N TRP A 448 -23.53 2.92 -4.46
CA TRP A 448 -24.20 3.86 -3.59
C TRP A 448 -24.65 3.26 -2.25
N ARG A 449 -24.94 1.95 -2.19
CA ARG A 449 -25.11 1.26 -0.91
C ARG A 449 -23.85 1.28 -0.06
N MET A 450 -22.66 1.05 -0.67
CA MET A 450 -21.38 1.09 0.04
C MET A 450 -21.04 2.51 0.50
N VAL A 451 -21.17 3.51 -0.38
CA VAL A 451 -20.93 4.92 -0.06
C VAL A 451 -21.84 5.39 1.09
N SER A 452 -23.13 5.10 1.01
CA SER A 452 -24.09 5.49 2.06
C SER A 452 -23.82 4.76 3.38
N LYS A 453 -23.43 3.48 3.33
CA LYS A 453 -23.14 2.67 4.54
C LYS A 453 -21.88 3.15 5.25
N TYR A 454 -20.80 3.36 4.50
CA TYR A 454 -19.49 3.59 5.12
C TYR A 454 -19.16 5.08 5.28
N GLN A 455 -19.53 5.93 4.32
CA GLN A 455 -19.20 7.35 4.33
C GLN A 455 -20.35 8.27 4.79
N PHE A 456 -21.57 7.75 4.93
CA PHE A 456 -22.78 8.51 5.25
C PHE A 456 -23.02 9.67 4.26
N VAL A 457 -22.71 9.45 2.98
CA VAL A 457 -22.90 10.43 1.89
C VAL A 457 -24.18 10.09 1.14
N ASN A 458 -24.99 11.10 0.87
CA ASN A 458 -26.27 10.95 0.18
C ASN A 458 -26.05 10.64 -1.31
N LYS A 459 -26.79 9.66 -1.84
CA LYS A 459 -26.89 9.46 -3.29
C LYS A 459 -27.65 10.64 -3.92
N PRO A 460 -27.13 11.27 -5.00
CA PRO A 460 -27.90 12.30 -5.70
C PRO A 460 -29.23 11.76 -6.21
N PRO A 461 -30.36 12.50 -6.03
CA PRO A 461 -31.67 12.05 -6.47
C PRO A 461 -31.71 11.73 -7.96
N GLY A 462 -32.29 10.58 -8.32
CA GLY A 462 -32.46 10.13 -9.71
C GLY A 462 -31.16 9.70 -10.42
N ARG A 463 -30.02 9.69 -9.74
CA ARG A 463 -28.76 9.30 -10.36
C ARG A 463 -28.64 7.78 -10.48
N ASP A 464 -28.43 7.31 -11.69
CA ASP A 464 -28.17 5.91 -12.02
C ASP A 464 -27.03 5.82 -13.06
N GLU A 465 -25.85 6.24 -12.62
CA GLU A 465 -24.65 6.34 -13.47
C GLU A 465 -23.51 5.50 -12.86
N PRO A 466 -22.58 5.01 -13.67
CA PRO A 466 -21.47 4.18 -13.19
C PRO A 466 -20.38 5.03 -12.51
N ASP A 467 -20.73 5.71 -11.42
CA ASP A 467 -19.83 6.57 -10.65
C ASP A 467 -18.61 5.82 -10.10
N TRP A 468 -18.77 4.53 -9.81
CA TRP A 468 -17.71 3.62 -9.37
C TRP A 468 -16.62 3.47 -10.43
N ALA A 469 -17.00 3.40 -11.70
CA ALA A 469 -16.05 3.23 -12.81
C ALA A 469 -15.20 4.48 -13.06
N GLY A 470 -15.51 5.62 -12.43
CA GLY A 470 -14.64 6.80 -12.40
C GLY A 470 -13.39 6.64 -11.53
N LYS A 471 -13.19 5.50 -10.85
CA LYS A 471 -12.00 5.24 -10.02
C LYS A 471 -11.02 4.34 -10.77
N ILE A 472 -9.93 4.92 -11.27
CA ILE A 472 -8.92 4.22 -12.08
C ILE A 472 -8.25 3.03 -11.37
N HIS A 473 -8.26 2.99 -10.03
CA HIS A 473 -7.60 1.93 -9.24
C HIS A 473 -8.10 0.53 -9.57
N PHE A 474 -9.37 0.35 -9.92
CA PHE A 474 -9.88 -0.95 -10.37
C PHE A 474 -9.17 -1.47 -11.63
N THR A 475 -8.57 -0.57 -12.42
CA THR A 475 -7.80 -0.92 -13.62
C THR A 475 -6.32 -1.14 -13.30
N ILE A 476 -5.65 -0.13 -12.71
CA ILE A 476 -4.18 -0.10 -12.58
C ILE A 476 -3.65 -0.73 -11.29
N ALA A 477 -4.45 -0.76 -10.23
CA ALA A 477 -4.08 -1.31 -8.92
C ALA A 477 -5.24 -2.13 -8.33
N PRO A 478 -5.65 -3.23 -8.99
CA PRO A 478 -6.77 -4.05 -8.53
C PRO A 478 -6.43 -4.75 -7.22
N CYS A 479 -7.43 -4.87 -6.35
CA CYS A 479 -7.31 -5.55 -5.06
C CYS A 479 -6.17 -4.98 -4.18
N TYR A 480 -6.03 -3.65 -4.12
CA TYR A 480 -4.89 -3.02 -3.44
C TYR A 480 -5.28 -2.17 -2.22
N TYR A 481 -6.47 -1.58 -2.18
CA TYR A 481 -6.84 -0.54 -1.18
C TYR A 481 -6.73 -0.99 0.28
N HIS A 482 -6.91 -2.28 0.57
CA HIS A 482 -6.74 -2.82 1.91
C HIS A 482 -5.31 -2.65 2.44
N ASN A 483 -4.29 -2.63 1.58
CA ASN A 483 -2.89 -2.47 2.00
C ASN A 483 -2.63 -1.12 2.69
N TYR A 484 -3.26 -0.05 2.22
CA TYR A 484 -3.15 1.26 2.87
C TYR A 484 -3.72 1.23 4.30
N VAL A 485 -4.87 0.57 4.48
CA VAL A 485 -5.48 0.44 5.81
C VAL A 485 -4.60 -0.42 6.72
N LEU A 486 -4.17 -1.59 6.25
CA LEU A 486 -3.29 -2.47 7.03
C LEU A 486 -1.97 -1.76 7.41
N GLY A 487 -1.43 -0.93 6.50
CA GLY A 487 -0.27 -0.07 6.77
C GLY A 487 -0.51 0.89 7.93
N GLU A 488 -1.63 1.63 7.91
CA GLU A 488 -1.99 2.54 9.02
C GLU A 488 -2.22 1.80 10.35
N LEU A 489 -2.90 0.63 10.31
CA LEU A 489 -3.10 -0.17 11.52
C LEU A 489 -1.78 -0.64 12.12
N LEU A 490 -0.85 -1.12 11.28
CA LEU A 490 0.46 -1.57 11.72
C LEU A 490 1.32 -0.39 12.19
N ALA A 491 1.28 0.75 11.52
CA ALA A 491 2.00 1.95 11.95
C ALA A 491 1.59 2.35 13.38
N SER A 492 0.28 2.36 13.67
CA SER A 492 -0.23 2.65 15.02
C SER A 492 0.15 1.56 16.03
N GLN A 493 0.11 0.27 15.65
CA GLN A 493 0.51 -0.83 16.54
C GLN A 493 2.00 -0.77 16.87
N LEU A 494 2.86 -0.48 15.90
CA LEU A 494 4.29 -0.28 16.11
C LEU A 494 4.56 0.96 16.95
N HIS A 495 3.88 2.08 16.69
CA HIS A 495 3.98 3.29 17.48
C HIS A 495 3.71 2.99 18.95
N TYR A 496 2.56 2.38 19.25
CA TYR A 496 2.18 2.03 20.61
C TYR A 496 3.22 1.10 21.27
N TYR A 497 3.66 0.05 20.58
CA TYR A 497 4.63 -0.88 21.11
C TYR A 497 5.99 -0.22 21.37
N ILE A 498 6.48 0.62 20.46
CA ILE A 498 7.74 1.34 20.63
C ILE A 498 7.65 2.28 21.85
N VAL A 499 6.58 3.05 21.96
CA VAL A 499 6.42 4.01 23.04
C VAL A 499 6.40 3.34 24.41
N PHE A 500 5.56 2.34 24.60
CA PHE A 500 5.31 1.77 25.92
C PHE A 500 6.25 0.61 26.29
N ASN A 501 6.76 -0.14 25.30
CA ASN A 501 7.56 -1.35 25.58
C ASN A 501 9.04 -1.20 25.24
N VAL A 502 9.40 -0.33 24.28
CA VAL A 502 10.80 -0.11 23.89
C VAL A 502 11.39 1.11 24.58
N LEU A 503 10.63 2.22 24.58
CA LEU A 503 11.05 3.49 25.19
C LEU A 503 10.58 3.62 26.65
N GLU A 504 9.64 2.77 27.09
CA GLU A 504 9.10 2.73 28.45
C GLU A 504 8.49 4.08 28.91
N LEU A 505 7.93 4.83 27.95
CA LEU A 505 7.27 6.11 28.21
C LEU A 505 5.89 5.88 28.84
N GLN A 506 5.39 6.89 29.58
CA GLN A 506 4.09 6.81 30.26
C GLN A 506 2.91 7.31 29.39
N SER A 507 3.21 7.90 28.24
CA SER A 507 2.22 8.47 27.33
C SER A 507 2.73 8.37 25.91
N ASP A 508 1.84 8.14 24.95
CA ASP A 508 2.06 8.21 23.51
C ASP A 508 1.91 9.65 22.97
N LYS A 509 1.40 10.56 23.80
CA LYS A 509 1.29 11.97 23.43
C LYS A 509 2.67 12.59 23.41
N ASP A 510 2.91 13.43 22.44
CA ASP A 510 4.14 14.20 22.30
C ASP A 510 5.40 13.37 21.99
N VAL A 511 5.25 12.17 21.42
CA VAL A 511 6.37 11.33 21.03
C VAL A 511 6.85 11.69 19.62
N SER A 512 8.13 12.09 19.52
CA SER A 512 8.77 12.51 18.27
C SER A 512 9.80 11.51 17.73
N TYR A 513 10.21 10.54 18.53
CA TYR A 513 11.36 9.63 18.31
C TYR A 513 12.73 10.34 18.21
N VAL A 514 12.81 11.66 18.11
CA VAL A 514 14.07 12.39 17.94
C VAL A 514 15.08 12.04 19.05
N GLY A 515 16.23 11.50 18.66
CA GLY A 515 17.29 11.07 19.58
C GLY A 515 17.04 9.72 20.28
N HIS A 516 15.96 9.03 19.98
CA HIS A 516 15.64 7.73 20.58
C HIS A 516 16.17 6.55 19.74
N SER A 517 17.48 6.30 19.80
CA SER A 517 18.11 5.20 19.02
C SER A 517 17.50 3.82 19.28
N LYS A 518 16.95 3.58 20.48
CA LYS A 518 16.25 2.32 20.79
C LYS A 518 15.08 2.05 19.85
N ALA A 519 14.38 3.08 19.36
CA ALA A 519 13.26 2.92 18.42
C ALA A 519 13.74 2.35 17.07
N GLY A 520 14.80 2.94 16.51
CA GLY A 520 15.38 2.45 15.26
C GLY A 520 16.03 1.07 15.42
N ASP A 521 16.74 0.81 16.53
CA ASP A 521 17.30 -0.51 16.82
C ASP A 521 16.23 -1.59 16.91
N PHE A 522 15.07 -1.28 17.50
CA PHE A 522 13.93 -2.21 17.55
C PHE A 522 13.40 -2.49 16.14
N LEU A 523 13.10 -1.46 15.36
CA LEU A 523 12.60 -1.61 13.99
C LEU A 523 13.57 -2.40 13.13
N ARG A 524 14.88 -2.06 13.18
CA ARG A 524 15.90 -2.76 12.45
C ARG A 524 15.91 -4.26 12.74
N ARG A 525 16.02 -4.64 14.02
CA ARG A 525 16.18 -6.03 14.42
C ARG A 525 14.91 -6.88 14.28
N LYS A 526 13.73 -6.25 14.52
CA LYS A 526 12.46 -7.00 14.60
C LYS A 526 11.65 -6.96 13.31
N ILE A 527 11.87 -5.95 12.47
CA ILE A 527 11.08 -5.74 11.26
C ILE A 527 11.96 -5.81 10.00
N PHE A 528 13.11 -5.07 9.97
CA PHE A 528 13.88 -4.91 8.72
C PHE A 528 14.83 -6.09 8.45
N GLU A 529 15.71 -6.43 9.41
CA GLU A 529 16.71 -7.51 9.24
C GLU A 529 16.11 -8.85 8.79
N PRO A 530 14.94 -9.29 9.28
CA PRO A 530 14.35 -10.54 8.84
C PRO A 530 13.88 -10.53 7.38
N GLY A 531 13.59 -9.37 6.80
CA GLY A 531 12.96 -9.30 5.48
C GLY A 531 11.66 -10.09 5.43
N SER A 532 11.48 -10.89 4.37
CA SER A 532 10.33 -11.79 4.22
C SER A 532 10.61 -13.23 4.67
N LEU A 533 11.61 -13.44 5.57
CA LEU A 533 11.91 -14.75 6.17
C LEU A 533 10.70 -15.34 6.92
N TYR A 534 9.92 -14.48 7.53
CA TYR A 534 8.63 -14.81 8.14
C TYR A 534 7.50 -14.19 7.31
N ARG A 535 6.32 -14.78 7.38
CA ARG A 535 5.10 -14.15 6.86
C ARG A 535 4.83 -12.86 7.63
N TRP A 536 4.07 -11.95 7.03
CA TRP A 536 3.75 -10.65 7.63
C TRP A 536 3.02 -10.77 9.00
N ASP A 537 2.15 -11.75 9.15
CA ASP A 537 1.40 -12.02 10.37
C ASP A 537 2.35 -12.52 11.49
N ASP A 538 3.24 -13.46 11.18
CA ASP A 538 4.24 -13.97 12.12
C ASP A 538 5.21 -12.88 12.59
N ILE A 539 5.71 -12.03 11.67
CA ILE A 539 6.67 -10.97 12.04
C ILE A 539 6.04 -9.91 12.95
N ILE A 540 4.77 -9.54 12.69
CA ILE A 540 4.04 -8.60 13.54
C ILE A 540 3.85 -9.18 14.94
N GLU A 541 3.41 -10.44 15.05
CA GLU A 541 3.21 -11.10 16.34
C GLU A 541 4.54 -11.27 17.10
N GLN A 542 5.63 -11.64 16.42
CA GLN A 542 6.96 -11.74 17.03
C GLN A 542 7.52 -10.37 17.47
N ALA A 543 7.19 -9.30 16.77
CA ALA A 543 7.67 -7.96 17.09
C ALA A 543 6.85 -7.31 18.21
N THR A 544 5.52 -7.47 18.21
CA THR A 544 4.62 -6.74 19.10
C THR A 544 3.91 -7.60 20.16
N GLY A 545 4.09 -8.94 20.09
CA GLY A 545 3.47 -9.88 21.02
C GLY A 545 2.00 -10.18 20.73
N GLN A 546 1.44 -9.70 19.62
CA GLN A 546 0.05 -9.94 19.22
C GLN A 546 -0.18 -9.75 17.71
N PRO A 547 -1.21 -10.38 17.15
CA PRO A 547 -1.57 -10.22 15.74
C PRO A 547 -1.97 -8.78 15.42
N LEU A 548 -2.03 -8.46 14.12
CA LEU A 548 -2.49 -7.14 13.65
C LEU A 548 -3.93 -6.87 14.12
N THR A 549 -4.13 -5.70 14.74
CA THR A 549 -5.44 -5.29 15.29
C THR A 549 -5.73 -3.81 15.05
N PRO A 550 -7.00 -3.43 14.79
CA PRO A 550 -7.43 -2.04 14.70
C PRO A 550 -7.35 -1.25 16.00
N LYS A 551 -7.18 -1.92 17.14
CA LYS A 551 -7.24 -1.30 18.47
C LYS A 551 -6.33 -0.09 18.59
N TYR A 552 -5.08 -0.20 18.18
CA TYR A 552 -4.08 0.86 18.36
C TYR A 552 -4.33 2.07 17.47
N PHE A 553 -4.83 1.85 16.26
CA PHE A 553 -5.32 2.91 15.40
C PHE A 553 -6.46 3.70 16.06
N VAL A 554 -7.39 3.00 16.71
CA VAL A 554 -8.50 3.62 17.43
C VAL A 554 -8.00 4.37 18.69
N ASP A 555 -7.04 3.80 19.40
CA ASP A 555 -6.43 4.48 20.56
C ASP A 555 -5.71 5.76 20.15
N GLU A 556 -5.02 5.78 19.01
CA GLU A 556 -4.27 6.93 18.49
C GLU A 556 -5.17 8.02 17.89
N PHE A 557 -6.16 7.65 17.07
CA PHE A 557 -6.93 8.63 16.27
C PHE A 557 -8.37 8.84 16.70
N VAL A 558 -8.90 8.05 17.63
CA VAL A 558 -10.32 8.11 18.00
C VAL A 558 -10.53 8.50 19.45
N LYS A 559 -9.66 8.09 20.36
CA LYS A 559 -9.72 8.40 21.81
C LYS A 559 -8.89 9.60 22.17
#